data_fc00bd7e09ad47958367a13224911988
#
_entry.id   fc00bd7e09ad47958367a13224911988
#
_cell.length_a   1.000
_cell.length_b   1.000
_cell.length_c   1.000
_cell.angle_alpha   90.00
_cell.angle_beta   90.00
_cell.angle_gamma   90.00
#
_symmetry.space_group_name_H-M   'P 1'
#
loop_
_entity.id
_entity.type
_entity.pdbx_description
1 polymer ?
#
loop_
_entity_poly.entity_id
_entity_poly.type
_entity_poly.pdbx_seq_one_letter_code
_entity_poly.pdbx_strand_id
1 'polypeptide(L)'
;MRVQPRPRYRAAASVSFAGFADAVQAARELAQSGLHPANCRLLGPEEALLSGSGDGSRSILVLGFESADHELGPWLARALEICAGHRGEVRDEDSDPAAVWRAVFLRGPHLRDGFVRLGLVAETFETAITWDRFWEFHQGVLAAVRQAVRQACGGGALSCRFAYVYPDGPAPYYSVYAPGRPGQELEQWDQIKLAASEAILALGGTITHHHAVGRDHMPWYRAQRPALFGRALDAAKRALDPAGIMNPGVLTP
;
A
#
# COMPACT_ATOMS: atom_id res chain seq x y z
N MET A 1 -0.58 -4.74 25.98
CA MET A 1 0.13 -4.28 24.76
C MET A 1 1.63 -4.41 25.00
N ARG A 2 2.40 -4.96 24.05
CA ARG A 2 3.87 -5.00 24.14
C ARG A 2 4.42 -3.65 23.73
N VAL A 3 5.30 -3.06 24.54
CA VAL A 3 6.01 -1.81 24.27
C VAL A 3 7.50 -2.07 24.14
N GLN A 4 8.20 -1.28 23.36
CA GLN A 4 9.64 -1.36 23.15
C GLN A 4 10.30 -0.04 23.58
N PRO A 5 11.58 -0.06 23.96
CA PRO A 5 12.35 1.17 24.16
C PRO A 5 12.37 2.04 22.91
N ARG A 6 12.40 3.35 23.07
CA ARG A 6 12.59 4.25 21.94
C ARG A 6 13.97 4.02 21.33
N PRO A 7 14.06 3.85 19.99
CA PRO A 7 15.36 3.67 19.33
C PRO A 7 16.31 4.84 19.60
N ARG A 8 17.54 4.51 19.97
CA ARG A 8 18.62 5.48 20.18
C ARG A 8 19.33 5.82 18.88
N TYR A 9 19.50 4.82 18.02
CA TYR A 9 20.19 4.92 16.74
C TYR A 9 19.18 4.89 15.61
N ARG A 10 19.38 5.78 14.65
CA ARG A 10 18.56 5.88 13.45
C ARG A 10 19.44 6.18 12.27
N ALA A 11 19.17 5.52 11.15
CA ALA A 11 19.79 5.82 9.87
C ALA A 11 18.72 5.75 8.79
N ALA A 12 18.64 6.74 7.92
CA ALA A 12 17.65 6.80 6.86
C ALA A 12 18.26 7.39 5.59
N ALA A 13 17.69 7.02 4.45
CA ALA A 13 18.01 7.59 3.15
C ALA A 13 16.81 7.52 2.22
N SER A 14 16.78 8.42 1.23
CA SER A 14 15.93 8.31 0.04
C SER A 14 16.77 7.95 -1.17
N VAL A 15 16.27 7.03 -2.00
CA VAL A 15 16.91 6.62 -3.25
C VAL A 15 15.93 6.83 -4.38
N SER A 16 16.35 7.51 -5.44
CA SER A 16 15.55 7.72 -6.65
C SER A 16 15.94 6.75 -7.77
N PHE A 17 14.94 6.34 -8.55
CA PHE A 17 15.12 5.42 -9.68
C PHE A 17 14.42 6.01 -10.91
N ALA A 18 15.09 5.98 -12.05
CA ALA A 18 14.50 6.42 -13.32
C ALA A 18 13.36 5.49 -13.77
N GLY A 19 13.48 4.19 -13.49
CA GLY A 19 12.47 3.19 -13.84
C GLY A 19 11.79 2.58 -12.60
N PHE A 20 10.46 2.43 -12.63
CA PHE A 20 9.73 1.74 -11.55
C PHE A 20 10.16 0.27 -11.42
N ALA A 21 10.53 -0.38 -12.53
CA ALA A 21 10.99 -1.77 -12.52
C ALA A 21 12.28 -1.95 -11.71
N ASP A 22 13.23 -1.03 -11.86
CA ASP A 22 14.49 -1.05 -11.10
C ASP A 22 14.25 -0.87 -9.60
N ALA A 23 13.38 0.07 -9.27
CA ALA A 23 12.97 0.32 -7.89
C ALA A 23 12.28 -0.89 -7.24
N VAL A 24 11.44 -1.62 -8.00
CA VAL A 24 10.79 -2.86 -7.56
C VAL A 24 11.83 -3.96 -7.29
N GLN A 25 12.82 -4.13 -8.17
CA GLN A 25 13.87 -5.13 -7.97
C GLN A 25 14.76 -4.78 -6.76
N ALA A 26 15.12 -3.51 -6.58
CA ALA A 26 15.83 -3.06 -5.39
C ALA A 26 15.04 -3.35 -4.10
N ALA A 27 13.74 -3.04 -4.08
CA ALA A 27 12.87 -3.31 -2.94
C ALA A 27 12.76 -4.81 -2.64
N ARG A 28 12.68 -5.66 -3.67
CA ARG A 28 12.68 -7.12 -3.53
C ARG A 28 13.99 -7.63 -2.93
N GLU A 29 15.14 -7.22 -3.47
CA GLU A 29 16.44 -7.66 -2.96
C GLU A 29 16.66 -7.20 -1.52
N LEU A 30 16.27 -5.97 -1.18
CA LEU A 30 16.29 -5.47 0.19
C LEU A 30 15.42 -6.31 1.14
N ALA A 31 14.20 -6.66 0.74
CA ALA A 31 13.32 -7.49 1.54
C ALA A 31 13.87 -8.89 1.78
N GLN A 32 14.66 -9.42 0.83
CA GLN A 32 15.29 -10.75 0.87
C GLN A 32 16.71 -10.74 1.45
N SER A 33 17.29 -9.57 1.70
CA SER A 33 18.70 -9.42 2.15
C SER A 33 18.96 -9.80 3.61
N GLY A 34 17.93 -9.91 4.44
CA GLY A 34 18.09 -10.09 5.88
C GLY A 34 18.44 -8.81 6.65
N LEU A 35 18.49 -7.65 5.99
CA LEU A 35 18.78 -6.36 6.66
C LEU A 35 17.62 -5.86 7.52
N HIS A 36 16.38 -6.28 7.24
CA HIS A 36 15.17 -5.95 8.00
C HIS A 36 15.01 -4.45 8.30
N PRO A 37 14.95 -3.56 7.31
CA PRO A 37 14.75 -2.13 7.55
C PRO A 37 13.44 -1.88 8.31
N ALA A 38 13.47 -0.96 9.27
CA ALA A 38 12.28 -0.53 10.01
C ALA A 38 11.28 0.23 9.12
N ASN A 39 11.78 0.84 8.04
CA ASN A 39 10.99 1.45 6.98
C ASN A 39 11.60 1.10 5.61
N CYS A 40 10.79 0.52 4.74
CA CYS A 40 11.14 0.29 3.34
C CYS A 40 9.88 0.53 2.50
N ARG A 41 9.78 1.71 1.89
CA ARG A 41 8.60 2.13 1.14
C ARG A 41 8.98 2.61 -0.24
N LEU A 42 8.37 2.01 -1.23
CA LEU A 42 8.54 2.39 -2.62
C LEU A 42 7.34 3.24 -3.08
N LEU A 43 7.62 4.45 -3.54
CA LEU A 43 6.65 5.34 -4.17
C LEU A 43 6.84 5.27 -5.68
N GLY A 44 5.79 4.91 -6.43
CA GLY A 44 5.79 5.09 -7.87
C GLY A 44 5.82 6.58 -8.26
N PRO A 45 6.10 6.93 -9.51
CA PRO A 45 6.26 8.33 -9.93
C PRO A 45 5.03 9.18 -9.61
N GLU A 46 3.83 8.70 -9.90
CA GLU A 46 2.58 9.40 -9.62
C GLU A 46 2.35 9.57 -8.12
N GLU A 47 2.70 8.58 -7.31
CA GLU A 47 2.60 8.66 -5.85
C GLU A 47 3.62 9.65 -5.29
N ALA A 48 4.84 9.67 -5.83
CA ALA A 48 5.86 10.65 -5.45
C ALA A 48 5.40 12.09 -5.71
N LEU A 49 4.73 12.34 -6.84
CA LEU A 49 4.14 13.63 -7.17
C LEU A 49 2.99 13.99 -6.20
N LEU A 50 2.03 13.08 -6.03
CA LEU A 50 0.84 13.33 -5.20
C LEU A 50 1.18 13.54 -3.72
N SER A 51 2.23 12.88 -3.23
CA SER A 51 2.71 13.05 -1.86
C SER A 51 3.65 14.25 -1.66
N GLY A 52 4.03 14.94 -2.75
CA GLY A 52 5.01 16.02 -2.70
C GLY A 52 6.44 15.56 -2.41
N SER A 53 6.71 14.24 -2.55
CA SER A 53 8.05 13.67 -2.34
C SER A 53 8.95 13.78 -3.57
N GLY A 54 8.38 14.11 -4.74
CA GLY A 54 9.09 14.26 -6.02
C GLY A 54 8.22 14.97 -7.06
N ASP A 55 8.78 15.15 -8.25
CA ASP A 55 8.16 15.83 -9.38
C ASP A 55 7.35 14.89 -10.32
N GLY A 56 7.27 13.61 -9.98
CA GLY A 56 6.58 12.60 -10.78
C GLY A 56 7.43 11.99 -11.90
N SER A 57 8.67 12.37 -12.06
CA SER A 57 9.57 11.83 -13.09
C SER A 57 10.26 10.53 -12.66
N ARG A 58 10.40 10.28 -11.36
CA ARG A 58 11.18 9.18 -10.78
C ARG A 58 10.40 8.46 -9.68
N SER A 59 10.68 7.17 -9.52
CA SER A 59 10.26 6.41 -8.34
C SER A 59 11.18 6.71 -7.16
N ILE A 60 10.65 6.68 -5.93
CA ILE A 60 11.41 6.99 -4.72
C ILE A 60 11.27 5.83 -3.74
N LEU A 61 12.40 5.31 -3.28
CA LEU A 61 12.47 4.35 -2.19
C LEU A 61 12.94 5.05 -0.92
N VAL A 62 12.12 5.02 0.12
CA VAL A 62 12.43 5.56 1.45
C VAL A 62 12.88 4.41 2.33
N LEU A 63 14.11 4.49 2.83
CA LEU A 63 14.73 3.51 3.71
C LEU A 63 14.93 4.08 5.11
N GLY A 64 14.73 3.26 6.13
CA GLY A 64 15.02 3.61 7.50
C GLY A 64 15.37 2.40 8.34
N PHE A 65 16.39 2.55 9.17
CA PHE A 65 16.82 1.56 10.16
C PHE A 65 16.74 2.17 11.55
N GLU A 66 16.37 1.37 12.52
CA GLU A 66 16.27 1.77 13.93
C GLU A 66 16.88 0.70 14.83
N SER A 67 17.64 1.11 15.85
CA SER A 67 18.20 0.23 16.88
C SER A 67 18.18 0.87 18.26
N ALA A 68 18.07 0.05 19.30
CA ALA A 68 18.13 0.48 20.68
C ALA A 68 19.58 0.49 21.22
N ASP A 69 20.50 -0.27 20.61
CA ASP A 69 21.78 -0.66 21.23
C ASP A 69 23.03 -0.59 20.33
N HIS A 70 22.87 -0.42 19.00
CA HIS A 70 24.03 -0.38 18.09
C HIS A 70 23.88 0.63 16.94
N GLU A 71 25.03 1.03 16.36
CA GLU A 71 25.12 1.91 15.19
C GLU A 71 24.65 1.19 13.92
N LEU A 72 24.04 1.95 13.00
CA LEU A 72 23.37 1.45 11.80
C LEU A 72 24.07 1.81 10.48
N GLY A 73 25.23 2.46 10.55
CA GLY A 73 25.99 2.87 9.35
C GLY A 73 26.25 1.72 8.38
N PRO A 74 26.80 0.57 8.81
CA PRO A 74 27.05 -0.56 7.92
C PRO A 74 25.77 -1.15 7.29
N TRP A 75 24.65 -1.12 8.01
CA TRP A 75 23.37 -1.63 7.50
C TRP A 75 22.82 -0.73 6.40
N LEU A 76 22.84 0.59 6.64
CA LEU A 76 22.43 1.55 5.64
C LEU A 76 23.35 1.50 4.42
N ALA A 77 24.68 1.45 4.61
CA ALA A 77 25.62 1.33 3.51
C ALA A 77 25.34 0.12 2.63
N ARG A 78 25.11 -1.06 3.23
CA ARG A 78 24.75 -2.27 2.46
C ARG A 78 23.42 -2.13 1.72
N ALA A 79 22.42 -1.51 2.32
CA ALA A 79 21.15 -1.24 1.65
C ALA A 79 21.32 -0.31 0.45
N LEU A 80 22.16 0.71 0.56
CA LEU A 80 22.47 1.63 -0.54
C LEU A 80 23.27 0.97 -1.67
N GLU A 81 24.19 0.04 -1.36
CA GLU A 81 24.86 -0.78 -2.37
C GLU A 81 23.86 -1.62 -3.18
N ILE A 82 22.88 -2.26 -2.52
CA ILE A 82 21.82 -2.99 -3.21
C ILE A 82 21.05 -2.04 -4.14
N CYS A 83 20.65 -0.87 -3.67
CA CYS A 83 19.96 0.11 -4.50
C CYS A 83 20.81 0.56 -5.71
N ALA A 84 22.10 0.81 -5.51
CA ALA A 84 23.02 1.19 -6.58
C ALA A 84 23.16 0.08 -7.63
N GLY A 85 23.15 -1.19 -7.21
CA GLY A 85 23.12 -2.37 -8.10
C GLY A 85 21.91 -2.38 -9.05
N HIS A 86 20.82 -1.72 -8.68
CA HIS A 86 19.61 -1.52 -9.47
C HIS A 86 19.48 -0.10 -10.03
N ARG A 87 20.56 0.61 -10.26
CA ARG A 87 20.59 1.97 -10.82
C ARG A 87 19.90 3.02 -9.94
N GLY A 88 19.85 2.78 -8.64
CA GLY A 88 19.36 3.73 -7.66
C GLY A 88 20.39 4.84 -7.38
N GLU A 89 19.94 6.06 -7.30
CA GLU A 89 20.73 7.26 -6.97
C GLU A 89 20.27 7.80 -5.62
N VAL A 90 21.21 7.89 -4.67
CA VAL A 90 20.93 8.48 -3.37
C VAL A 90 20.56 9.96 -3.55
N ARG A 91 19.48 10.38 -2.92
CA ARG A 91 19.05 11.78 -2.96
C ARG A 91 19.76 12.58 -1.87
N ASP A 92 20.29 13.70 -2.27
CA ASP A 92 20.87 14.67 -1.35
C ASP A 92 19.71 15.50 -0.76
N GLU A 93 19.25 15.15 0.43
CA GLU A 93 18.14 15.83 1.09
C GLU A 93 18.61 16.41 2.44
N ASP A 94 18.38 17.70 2.64
CA ASP A 94 18.64 18.40 3.92
C ASP A 94 17.69 17.95 5.05
N SER A 95 16.69 17.11 4.75
CA SER A 95 15.65 16.67 5.67
C SER A 95 15.60 15.15 5.81
N ASP A 96 15.28 14.65 7.01
CA ASP A 96 15.00 13.22 7.25
C ASP A 96 13.83 12.75 6.38
N PRO A 97 14.07 11.89 5.36
CA PRO A 97 13.02 11.44 4.43
C PRO A 97 11.89 10.69 5.14
N ALA A 98 12.20 9.98 6.22
CA ALA A 98 11.20 9.26 7.01
C ALA A 98 10.30 10.24 7.79
N ALA A 99 10.85 11.38 8.24
CA ALA A 99 10.07 12.43 8.90
C ALA A 99 9.14 13.16 7.92
N VAL A 100 9.63 13.49 6.72
CA VAL A 100 8.82 14.10 5.64
C VAL A 100 7.65 13.17 5.30
N TRP A 101 7.93 11.90 5.05
CA TRP A 101 6.90 10.94 4.73
C TRP A 101 5.88 10.77 5.88
N ARG A 102 6.34 10.73 7.13
CA ARG A 102 5.45 10.64 8.32
C ARG A 102 4.51 11.85 8.39
N ALA A 103 5.01 13.04 8.11
CA ALA A 103 4.19 14.26 8.09
C ALA A 103 3.08 14.18 7.02
N VAL A 104 3.39 13.69 5.83
CA VAL A 104 2.41 13.47 4.75
C VAL A 104 1.40 12.41 5.14
N PHE A 105 1.85 11.29 5.72
CA PHE A 105 0.96 10.20 6.17
C PHE A 105 -0.06 10.68 7.22
N LEU A 106 0.38 11.48 8.19
CA LEU A 106 -0.51 12.02 9.24
C LEU A 106 -1.53 13.02 8.68
N ARG A 107 -1.25 13.66 7.55
CA ARG A 107 -2.17 14.57 6.85
C ARG A 107 -3.14 13.85 5.89
N GLY A 108 -2.86 12.60 5.54
CA GLY A 108 -3.61 11.82 4.56
C GLY A 108 -5.14 11.84 4.75
N PRO A 109 -5.68 11.59 5.97
CA PRO A 109 -7.12 11.65 6.21
C PRO A 109 -7.72 13.03 5.92
N HIS A 110 -7.02 14.11 6.30
CA HIS A 110 -7.49 15.49 6.05
C HIS A 110 -7.44 15.85 4.57
N LEU A 111 -6.46 15.35 3.82
CA LEU A 111 -6.37 15.54 2.37
C LEU A 111 -7.53 14.85 1.66
N ARG A 112 -7.86 13.61 2.04
CA ARG A 112 -9.01 12.89 1.51
C ARG A 112 -10.31 13.66 1.73
N ASP A 113 -10.55 14.11 2.95
CA ASP A 113 -11.75 14.92 3.28
C ASP A 113 -11.81 16.21 2.46
N GLY A 114 -10.65 16.86 2.24
CA GLY A 114 -10.54 18.03 1.37
C GLY A 114 -10.91 17.72 -0.08
N PHE A 115 -10.40 16.64 -0.63
CA PHE A 115 -10.72 16.22 -2.01
C PHE A 115 -12.20 15.88 -2.18
N VAL A 116 -12.80 15.16 -1.23
CA VAL A 116 -14.23 14.85 -1.28
C VAL A 116 -15.08 16.13 -1.21
N ARG A 117 -14.73 17.10 -0.36
CA ARG A 117 -15.40 18.41 -0.30
C ARG A 117 -15.26 19.23 -1.60
N LEU A 118 -14.19 19.00 -2.36
CA LEU A 118 -13.98 19.61 -3.68
C LEU A 118 -14.71 18.86 -4.81
N GLY A 119 -15.51 17.85 -4.47
CA GLY A 119 -16.27 17.05 -5.45
C GLY A 119 -15.44 16.00 -6.18
N LEU A 120 -14.34 15.53 -5.59
CA LEU A 120 -13.57 14.43 -6.13
C LEU A 120 -14.01 13.10 -5.50
N VAL A 121 -14.05 12.04 -6.31
CA VAL A 121 -14.04 10.66 -5.84
C VAL A 121 -12.61 10.33 -5.42
N ALA A 122 -12.42 9.95 -4.16
CA ALA A 122 -11.14 9.54 -3.61
C ALA A 122 -11.25 8.13 -3.03
N GLU A 123 -10.55 7.18 -3.64
CA GLU A 123 -10.52 5.78 -3.21
C GLU A 123 -9.10 5.31 -3.02
N THR A 124 -8.91 4.45 -2.02
CA THR A 124 -7.66 3.73 -1.81
C THR A 124 -7.95 2.26 -1.56
N PHE A 125 -7.15 1.39 -2.15
CA PHE A 125 -7.20 -0.03 -1.88
C PHE A 125 -5.78 -0.59 -1.79
N GLU A 126 -5.62 -1.64 -1.00
CA GLU A 126 -4.34 -2.28 -0.79
C GLU A 126 -4.50 -3.79 -0.81
N THR A 127 -3.43 -4.47 -1.13
CA THR A 127 -3.40 -5.90 -1.36
C THR A 127 -2.02 -6.46 -1.04
N ALA A 128 -1.82 -7.75 -1.21
CA ALA A 128 -0.52 -8.39 -1.23
C ALA A 128 -0.49 -9.47 -2.30
N ILE A 129 0.67 -9.68 -2.90
CA ILE A 129 0.93 -10.67 -3.93
C ILE A 129 2.38 -11.15 -3.83
N THR A 130 2.72 -12.35 -4.29
CA THR A 130 4.08 -12.84 -4.34
C THR A 130 4.91 -12.16 -5.43
N TRP A 131 6.25 -12.08 -5.26
CA TRP A 131 7.13 -11.37 -6.20
C TRP A 131 7.08 -11.90 -7.63
N ASP A 132 6.95 -13.21 -7.81
CA ASP A 132 6.87 -13.87 -9.11
C ASP A 132 5.63 -13.47 -9.91
N ARG A 133 4.53 -13.12 -9.23
CA ARG A 133 3.27 -12.73 -9.85
C ARG A 133 3.04 -11.22 -9.88
N PHE A 134 3.91 -10.44 -9.27
CA PHE A 134 3.68 -9.01 -9.09
C PHE A 134 3.40 -8.25 -10.40
N TRP A 135 4.19 -8.49 -11.46
CA TRP A 135 4.06 -7.70 -12.70
C TRP A 135 2.74 -7.97 -13.43
N GLU A 136 2.37 -9.23 -13.59
CA GLU A 136 1.09 -9.61 -14.19
C GLU A 136 -0.08 -9.01 -13.37
N PHE A 137 -0.02 -9.19 -12.07
CA PHE A 137 -0.99 -8.67 -11.13
C PHE A 137 -1.11 -7.15 -11.21
N HIS A 138 0.00 -6.44 -11.11
CA HIS A 138 0.05 -4.98 -11.12
C HIS A 138 -0.53 -4.39 -12.42
N GLN A 139 -0.12 -4.92 -13.57
CA GLN A 139 -0.61 -4.48 -14.87
C GLN A 139 -2.11 -4.75 -15.04
N GLY A 140 -2.59 -5.91 -14.62
CA GLY A 140 -4.00 -6.28 -14.71
C GLY A 140 -4.88 -5.40 -13.81
N VAL A 141 -4.47 -5.17 -12.56
CA VAL A 141 -5.18 -4.27 -11.63
C VAL A 141 -5.20 -2.83 -12.18
N LEU A 142 -4.06 -2.31 -12.65
CA LEU A 142 -4.01 -0.96 -13.24
C LEU A 142 -4.93 -0.84 -14.47
N ALA A 143 -4.97 -1.85 -15.34
CA ALA A 143 -5.82 -1.84 -16.53
C ALA A 143 -7.31 -1.81 -16.16
N ALA A 144 -7.75 -2.69 -15.26
CA ALA A 144 -9.13 -2.76 -14.80
C ALA A 144 -9.58 -1.47 -14.12
N VAL A 145 -8.78 -0.95 -13.19
CA VAL A 145 -9.12 0.27 -12.45
C VAL A 145 -9.11 1.50 -13.37
N ARG A 146 -8.12 1.65 -14.25
CA ARG A 146 -8.10 2.75 -15.25
C ARG A 146 -9.31 2.71 -16.16
N GLN A 147 -9.76 1.53 -16.56
CA GLN A 147 -10.98 1.39 -17.35
C GLN A 147 -12.22 1.84 -16.56
N ALA A 148 -12.38 1.38 -15.32
CA ALA A 148 -13.49 1.77 -14.46
C ALA A 148 -13.51 3.29 -14.20
N VAL A 149 -12.35 3.89 -13.90
CA VAL A 149 -12.21 5.35 -13.69
C VAL A 149 -12.61 6.14 -14.96
N ARG A 150 -12.18 5.67 -16.14
CA ARG A 150 -12.60 6.33 -17.41
C ARG A 150 -14.11 6.22 -17.63
N GLN A 151 -14.71 5.07 -17.37
CA GLN A 151 -16.14 4.83 -17.56
C GLN A 151 -16.99 5.62 -16.55
N ALA A 152 -16.61 5.55 -15.29
CA ALA A 152 -17.36 6.20 -14.21
C ALA A 152 -17.16 7.73 -14.17
N CYS A 153 -15.94 8.20 -14.38
CA CYS A 153 -15.54 9.60 -14.12
C CYS A 153 -15.00 10.35 -15.34
N GLY A 154 -14.84 9.69 -16.48
CA GLY A 154 -14.23 10.28 -17.68
C GLY A 154 -12.70 10.33 -17.66
N GLY A 155 -12.08 10.08 -16.50
CA GLY A 155 -10.63 10.07 -16.27
C GLY A 155 -10.29 10.33 -14.81
N GLY A 156 -9.01 10.23 -14.47
CA GLY A 156 -8.52 10.42 -13.11
C GLY A 156 -7.06 10.03 -12.96
N ALA A 157 -6.50 10.30 -11.78
CA ALA A 157 -5.17 9.88 -11.38
C ALA A 157 -5.24 8.52 -10.68
N LEU A 158 -4.27 7.66 -10.97
CA LEU A 158 -4.10 6.36 -10.33
C LEU A 158 -2.62 6.19 -10.02
N SER A 159 -2.29 6.08 -8.74
CA SER A 159 -0.92 5.89 -8.26
C SER A 159 -0.74 4.54 -7.57
N CYS A 160 0.52 4.12 -7.42
CA CYS A 160 0.89 2.92 -6.68
C CYS A 160 2.10 3.20 -5.79
N ARG A 161 2.05 2.67 -4.57
CA ARG A 161 3.21 2.56 -3.66
C ARG A 161 3.26 1.17 -3.05
N PHE A 162 4.43 0.76 -2.59
CA PHE A 162 4.52 -0.38 -1.66
C PHE A 162 4.45 0.15 -0.23
N ALA A 163 3.35 -0.15 0.45
CA ALA A 163 3.18 0.19 1.85
C ALA A 163 4.08 -0.68 2.73
N TYR A 164 4.24 -1.95 2.36
CA TYR A 164 5.12 -2.93 2.98
C TYR A 164 5.80 -3.79 1.93
N VAL A 165 6.96 -4.33 2.30
CA VAL A 165 7.70 -5.32 1.51
C VAL A 165 8.08 -6.48 2.41
N TYR A 166 7.89 -7.69 1.91
CA TYR A 166 8.20 -8.94 2.60
C TYR A 166 9.13 -9.79 1.74
N PRO A 167 9.84 -10.76 2.31
CA PRO A 167 10.71 -11.65 1.52
C PRO A 167 9.98 -12.39 0.39
N ASP A 168 8.70 -12.70 0.58
CA ASP A 168 7.85 -13.43 -0.37
C ASP A 168 7.04 -12.53 -1.31
N GLY A 169 6.82 -11.25 -0.98
CA GLY A 169 6.06 -10.36 -1.85
C GLY A 169 5.88 -8.94 -1.34
N PRO A 170 5.46 -8.01 -2.21
CA PRO A 170 5.09 -6.65 -1.80
C PRO A 170 3.62 -6.57 -1.37
N ALA A 171 3.30 -5.53 -0.60
CA ALA A 171 1.94 -5.08 -0.38
C ALA A 171 1.68 -3.76 -1.15
N PRO A 172 1.24 -3.86 -2.43
CA PRO A 172 0.90 -2.70 -3.22
C PRO A 172 -0.31 -1.97 -2.66
N TYR A 173 -0.20 -0.66 -2.61
CA TYR A 173 -1.24 0.27 -2.21
C TYR A 173 -1.53 1.20 -3.38
N TYR A 174 -2.77 1.27 -3.78
CA TYR A 174 -3.22 2.10 -4.90
C TYR A 174 -4.07 3.26 -4.39
N SER A 175 -3.93 4.42 -5.02
CA SER A 175 -4.77 5.59 -4.75
C SER A 175 -5.39 6.10 -6.04
N VAL A 176 -6.69 6.36 -6.00
CA VAL A 176 -7.48 6.88 -7.13
C VAL A 176 -8.05 8.23 -6.74
N TYR A 177 -7.88 9.21 -7.61
CA TYR A 177 -8.52 10.51 -7.51
C TYR A 177 -9.14 10.86 -8.86
N ALA A 178 -10.45 11.09 -8.88
CA ALA A 178 -11.20 11.32 -10.11
C ALA A 178 -12.29 12.38 -9.93
N PRO A 179 -12.71 13.09 -10.97
CA PRO A 179 -13.82 14.01 -10.87
C PRO A 179 -15.13 13.31 -10.50
N GLY A 180 -15.77 13.77 -9.43
CA GLY A 180 -17.11 13.32 -9.03
C GLY A 180 -18.19 14.02 -9.84
N ARG A 181 -19.27 13.32 -10.15
CA ARG A 181 -20.50 13.92 -10.67
C ARG A 181 -21.44 14.20 -9.51
N PRO A 182 -21.89 15.47 -9.31
CA PRO A 182 -22.73 15.84 -8.19
C PRO A 182 -23.94 14.90 -8.03
N GLY A 183 -24.05 14.27 -6.85
CA GLY A 183 -25.10 13.31 -6.51
C GLY A 183 -24.89 11.89 -7.01
N GLN A 184 -23.79 11.59 -7.72
CA GLN A 184 -23.44 10.26 -8.22
C GLN A 184 -22.07 9.77 -7.71
N GLU A 185 -21.45 10.49 -6.79
CA GLU A 185 -20.10 10.20 -6.30
C GLU A 185 -20.00 8.81 -5.65
N LEU A 186 -21.03 8.39 -4.93
CA LEU A 186 -21.08 7.06 -4.31
C LEU A 186 -21.19 5.96 -5.38
N GLU A 187 -22.02 6.14 -6.39
CA GLU A 187 -22.14 5.18 -7.50
C GLU A 187 -20.82 5.05 -8.28
N GLN A 188 -20.14 6.18 -8.55
CA GLN A 188 -18.83 6.20 -9.18
C GLN A 188 -17.79 5.48 -8.32
N TRP A 189 -17.81 5.73 -7.01
CA TRP A 189 -16.94 5.06 -6.05
C TRP A 189 -17.19 3.55 -6.03
N ASP A 190 -18.45 3.11 -5.97
CA ASP A 190 -18.84 1.70 -5.97
C ASP A 190 -18.33 0.98 -7.23
N GLN A 191 -18.46 1.60 -8.41
CA GLN A 191 -17.98 1.05 -9.68
C GLN A 191 -16.47 0.84 -9.69
N ILE A 192 -15.71 1.82 -9.17
CA ILE A 192 -14.25 1.74 -9.07
C ILE A 192 -13.84 0.67 -8.06
N LYS A 193 -14.50 0.63 -6.89
CA LYS A 193 -14.25 -0.34 -5.83
C LYS A 193 -14.53 -1.77 -6.29
N LEU A 194 -15.64 -1.98 -6.98
CA LEU A 194 -16.01 -3.26 -7.57
C LEU A 194 -14.94 -3.75 -8.54
N ALA A 195 -14.55 -2.92 -9.50
CA ALA A 195 -13.55 -3.29 -10.52
C ALA A 195 -12.19 -3.61 -9.90
N ALA A 196 -11.75 -2.83 -8.90
CA ALA A 196 -10.51 -3.09 -8.19
C ALA A 196 -10.55 -4.43 -7.44
N SER A 197 -11.63 -4.69 -6.70
CA SER A 197 -11.78 -5.89 -5.89
C SER A 197 -11.89 -7.15 -6.74
N GLU A 198 -12.62 -7.10 -7.84
CA GLU A 198 -12.73 -8.22 -8.81
C GLU A 198 -11.38 -8.52 -9.48
N ALA A 199 -10.65 -7.49 -9.90
CA ALA A 199 -9.33 -7.67 -10.50
C ALA A 199 -8.33 -8.26 -9.50
N ILE A 200 -8.31 -7.79 -8.25
CA ILE A 200 -7.46 -8.32 -7.19
C ILE A 200 -7.75 -9.82 -6.99
N LEU A 201 -9.01 -10.20 -6.84
CA LEU A 201 -9.40 -11.59 -6.63
C LEU A 201 -9.06 -12.48 -7.84
N ALA A 202 -9.41 -12.04 -9.05
CA ALA A 202 -9.18 -12.80 -10.28
C ALA A 202 -7.69 -13.04 -10.54
N LEU A 203 -6.83 -12.08 -10.20
CA LEU A 203 -5.39 -12.16 -10.36
C LEU A 203 -4.67 -12.81 -9.15
N GLY A 204 -5.43 -13.26 -8.14
CA GLY A 204 -4.93 -14.03 -7.01
C GLY A 204 -4.19 -13.22 -5.95
N GLY A 205 -4.43 -11.91 -5.88
CA GLY A 205 -4.01 -11.07 -4.76
C GLY A 205 -4.93 -11.26 -3.55
N THR A 206 -4.49 -10.86 -2.36
CA THR A 206 -5.39 -10.81 -1.20
C THR A 206 -6.30 -9.60 -1.31
N ILE A 207 -7.60 -9.78 -0.99
CA ILE A 207 -8.57 -8.67 -1.14
C ILE A 207 -8.24 -7.46 -0.27
N THR A 208 -7.61 -7.68 0.86
CA THR A 208 -7.09 -6.63 1.75
C THR A 208 -5.95 -7.20 2.58
N HIS A 209 -4.97 -6.36 2.92
CA HIS A 209 -3.80 -6.75 3.68
C HIS A 209 -3.84 -6.15 5.10
N HIS A 210 -4.04 -4.83 5.25
CA HIS A 210 -4.13 -4.15 6.55
C HIS A 210 -5.30 -3.16 6.68
N HIS A 211 -6.11 -2.96 5.63
CA HIS A 211 -7.28 -2.07 5.68
C HIS A 211 -8.50 -2.69 6.38
N ALA A 212 -8.41 -3.91 6.88
CA ALA A 212 -9.51 -4.72 7.39
C ALA A 212 -10.53 -5.13 6.30
N VAL A 213 -11.28 -6.18 6.57
CA VAL A 213 -12.31 -6.67 5.65
C VAL A 213 -13.53 -5.73 5.68
N GLY A 214 -14.00 -5.38 6.86
CA GLY A 214 -15.21 -4.58 6.99
C GLY A 214 -16.41 -5.22 6.29
N ARG A 215 -17.35 -4.40 5.88
CA ARG A 215 -18.47 -4.81 5.02
C ARG A 215 -18.14 -4.70 3.55
N ASP A 216 -17.31 -3.73 3.19
CA ASP A 216 -16.97 -3.38 1.80
C ASP A 216 -16.21 -4.51 1.09
N HIS A 217 -15.32 -5.22 1.79
CA HIS A 217 -14.54 -6.32 1.21
C HIS A 217 -15.16 -7.71 1.42
N MET A 218 -16.27 -7.80 2.17
CA MET A 218 -16.86 -9.07 2.60
C MET A 218 -17.20 -10.04 1.45
N PRO A 219 -17.79 -9.61 0.31
CA PRO A 219 -18.11 -10.53 -0.78
C PRO A 219 -16.90 -11.28 -1.31
N TRP A 220 -15.80 -10.53 -1.57
CA TRP A 220 -14.55 -11.10 -2.10
C TRP A 220 -13.77 -11.86 -1.03
N TYR A 221 -13.78 -11.42 0.22
CA TYR A 221 -13.21 -12.16 1.33
C TYR A 221 -13.85 -13.53 1.50
N ARG A 222 -15.17 -13.63 1.39
CA ARG A 222 -15.90 -14.91 1.44
C ARG A 222 -15.52 -15.83 0.28
N ALA A 223 -15.33 -15.28 -0.92
CA ALA A 223 -14.90 -16.04 -2.09
C ALA A 223 -13.44 -16.52 -1.96
N GLN A 224 -12.56 -15.73 -1.32
CA GLN A 224 -11.14 -16.02 -1.18
C GLN A 224 -10.83 -16.98 -0.03
N ARG A 225 -11.53 -16.88 1.09
CA ARG A 225 -11.20 -17.66 2.29
C ARG A 225 -11.52 -19.15 2.12
N PRO A 226 -10.66 -20.06 2.63
CA PRO A 226 -10.99 -21.50 2.65
C PRO A 226 -12.28 -21.77 3.43
N ALA A 227 -13.13 -22.67 2.91
CA ALA A 227 -14.42 -22.99 3.52
C ALA A 227 -14.31 -23.50 4.97
N LEU A 228 -13.31 -24.32 5.26
CA LEU A 228 -13.06 -24.83 6.62
C LEU A 228 -12.65 -23.74 7.59
N PHE A 229 -11.82 -22.79 7.14
CA PHE A 229 -11.47 -21.62 7.95
C PHE A 229 -12.70 -20.79 8.30
N GLY A 230 -13.58 -20.54 7.32
CA GLY A 230 -14.83 -19.83 7.54
C GLY A 230 -15.70 -20.51 8.60
N ARG A 231 -15.86 -21.83 8.51
CA ARG A 231 -16.64 -22.62 9.49
C ARG A 231 -16.04 -22.56 10.91
N ALA A 232 -14.71 -22.64 11.03
CA ALA A 232 -14.03 -22.52 12.31
C ALA A 232 -14.22 -21.14 12.93
N LEU A 233 -14.07 -20.07 12.14
CA LEU A 233 -14.27 -18.70 12.58
C LEU A 233 -15.72 -18.44 13.03
N ASP A 234 -16.71 -18.92 12.27
CA ASP A 234 -18.12 -18.81 12.59
C ASP A 234 -18.49 -19.59 13.88
N ALA A 235 -17.88 -20.76 14.10
CA ALA A 235 -18.08 -21.53 15.32
C ALA A 235 -17.48 -20.82 16.55
N ALA A 236 -16.27 -20.28 16.43
CA ALA A 236 -15.64 -19.49 17.47
C ALA A 236 -16.44 -18.23 17.82
N LYS A 237 -16.92 -17.51 16.80
CA LYS A 237 -17.78 -16.34 16.95
C LYS A 237 -19.05 -16.68 17.74
N ARG A 238 -19.78 -17.72 17.36
CA ARG A 238 -21.01 -18.14 18.06
C ARG A 238 -20.75 -18.56 19.50
N ALA A 239 -19.62 -19.18 19.79
CA ALA A 239 -19.27 -19.60 21.14
C ALA A 239 -18.97 -18.40 22.06
N LEU A 240 -18.31 -17.36 21.53
CA LEU A 240 -17.87 -16.18 22.29
C LEU A 240 -18.93 -15.06 22.32
N ASP A 241 -19.76 -14.98 21.30
CA ASP A 241 -20.81 -13.96 21.13
C ASP A 241 -22.13 -14.63 20.69
N PRO A 242 -22.78 -15.38 21.60
CA PRO A 242 -23.99 -16.14 21.26
C PRO A 242 -25.18 -15.21 20.91
N ALA A 243 -25.18 -13.96 21.40
CA ALA A 243 -26.19 -12.97 21.08
C ALA A 243 -25.94 -12.22 19.75
N GLY A 244 -24.78 -12.40 19.12
CA GLY A 244 -24.44 -11.78 17.83
C GLY A 244 -24.33 -10.25 17.83
N ILE A 245 -24.01 -9.65 18.98
CA ILE A 245 -23.98 -8.18 19.13
C ILE A 245 -22.63 -7.55 18.82
N MET A 246 -21.55 -8.36 18.74
CA MET A 246 -20.21 -7.87 18.47
C MET A 246 -19.93 -7.84 16.96
N ASN A 247 -19.81 -6.65 16.37
CA ASN A 247 -19.53 -6.44 14.95
C ASN A 247 -20.41 -7.32 14.01
N PRO A 248 -21.73 -7.21 14.07
CA PRO A 248 -22.63 -8.04 13.26
C PRO A 248 -22.42 -7.80 11.77
N GLY A 249 -22.31 -8.89 11.00
CA GLY A 249 -22.11 -8.84 9.54
C GLY A 249 -20.68 -8.44 9.11
N VAL A 250 -19.70 -8.47 10.01
CA VAL A 250 -18.28 -8.23 9.72
C VAL A 250 -17.52 -9.54 9.94
N LEU A 251 -16.77 -10.04 8.94
CA LEU A 251 -16.04 -11.31 8.90
C LEU A 251 -16.93 -12.56 8.96
N THR A 252 -17.92 -12.55 9.81
CA THR A 252 -18.90 -13.64 10.02
C THR A 252 -20.30 -13.08 9.85
N PRO A 253 -21.28 -13.93 9.50
CA PRO A 253 -22.69 -13.53 9.41
C PRO A 253 -23.22 -12.93 10.70
#